data_850ee69965c8316933282f36ebf6d8ed
#
_entry.id   850ee69965c8316933282f36ebf6d8ed
#
_cell.length_a   1.000
_cell.length_b   1.000
_cell.length_c   1.000
_cell.angle_alpha   90.00
_cell.angle_beta   90.00
_cell.angle_gamma   90.00
#
_symmetry.space_group_name_H-M   'P 1'
#
loop_
_entity.id
_entity.type
_entity.pdbx_description
1 polymer ?
#
loop_
_entity_poly.entity_id
_entity_poly.type
_entity_poly.pdbx_seq_one_letter_code
_entity_poly.pdbx_strand_id
1 'polypeptide(L)'
;ETLVTEVRLEHPRLGLELICHDAVDHVHPVYFRTVEVFDRRGRDRDVRVFFHHDISVNESATGDTENYDPRTKGLVHYKDDTYFLINGRNDAGWGIDQWATGQKRIGDAEGTWRDAEDGLLGRNPIAQGSVDSTVGFNLTVPPNGKANLVYWLAAGRTYSEVAGLDDRIRTSSPQRMIDRTEAYWKMFGDIRRPDLEEIDEDIRDLFVRSLLVVRTQIDDGGGIIAANDYDITHMGGDTYSYVWPRDGALVANALDQVGRHAVS
;
A
#
# COMPACT_ATOMS: atom_id res chain seq x y z
N GLU A 1 10.37 11.71 -12.69
CA GLU A 1 9.87 11.33 -11.36
C GLU A 1 8.55 10.58 -11.47
N THR A 2 8.24 9.73 -10.48
CA THR A 2 6.99 8.99 -10.37
C THR A 2 6.62 8.84 -8.89
N LEU A 3 5.41 8.34 -8.60
CA LEU A 3 4.99 7.92 -7.26
C LEU A 3 5.15 6.40 -7.04
N VAL A 4 5.88 5.72 -7.90
CA VAL A 4 6.39 4.38 -7.61
C VAL A 4 7.67 4.54 -6.81
N THR A 5 7.67 4.07 -5.57
CA THR A 5 8.84 4.20 -4.68
C THR A 5 9.80 3.03 -4.85
N GLU A 6 11.05 3.21 -4.52
CA GLU A 6 12.03 2.13 -4.33
C GLU A 6 12.65 2.26 -2.95
N VAL A 7 12.62 1.17 -2.20
CA VAL A 7 13.29 1.07 -0.89
C VAL A 7 14.23 -0.13 -0.92
N ARG A 8 15.50 0.11 -0.59
CA ARG A 8 16.52 -0.93 -0.47
C ARG A 8 16.90 -1.11 0.99
N LEU A 9 16.77 -2.33 1.48
CA LEU A 9 17.08 -2.73 2.86
C LEU A 9 18.17 -3.79 2.85
N GLU A 10 19.19 -3.63 3.68
CA GLU A 10 20.26 -4.58 3.85
C GLU A 10 20.41 -5.01 5.31
N HIS A 11 20.60 -6.30 5.54
CA HIS A 11 20.94 -6.83 6.84
C HIS A 11 22.27 -7.62 6.78
N PRO A 12 23.41 -6.96 7.05
CA PRO A 12 24.74 -7.56 6.85
C PRO A 12 24.96 -8.86 7.64
N ARG A 13 24.48 -8.94 8.89
CA ARG A 13 24.62 -10.15 9.72
C ARG A 13 23.82 -11.34 9.18
N LEU A 14 22.67 -11.10 8.58
CA LEU A 14 21.88 -12.14 7.90
C LEU A 14 22.40 -12.39 6.49
N GLY A 15 23.04 -11.40 5.85
CA GLY A 15 23.44 -11.46 4.46
C GLY A 15 22.22 -11.50 3.54
N LEU A 16 21.20 -10.72 3.87
CA LEU A 16 20.00 -10.52 3.08
C LEU A 16 19.91 -9.08 2.62
N GLU A 17 19.45 -8.90 1.39
CA GLU A 17 19.07 -7.62 0.82
C GLU A 17 17.63 -7.74 0.29
N LEU A 18 16.82 -6.70 0.54
CA LEU A 18 15.47 -6.58 0.02
C LEU A 18 15.39 -5.32 -0.84
N ILE A 19 14.77 -5.46 -2.02
CA ILE A 19 14.39 -4.32 -2.86
C ILE A 19 12.88 -4.31 -2.94
N CYS A 20 12.27 -3.24 -2.47
CA CYS A 20 10.82 -3.06 -2.43
C CYS A 20 10.41 -1.93 -3.35
N HIS A 21 9.36 -2.15 -4.15
CA HIS A 21 8.70 -1.07 -4.91
C HIS A 21 7.25 -0.98 -4.46
N ASP A 22 6.80 0.23 -4.15
CA ASP A 22 5.43 0.51 -3.75
C ASP A 22 4.71 1.34 -4.80
N ALA A 23 3.47 1.00 -5.08
CA ALA A 23 2.59 1.76 -5.97
C ALA A 23 1.13 1.63 -5.56
N VAL A 24 0.36 2.70 -5.72
CA VAL A 24 -1.10 2.64 -5.76
C VAL A 24 -1.53 2.72 -7.22
N ASP A 25 -2.30 1.73 -7.68
CA ASP A 25 -2.74 1.71 -9.08
C ASP A 25 -3.60 2.93 -9.41
N HIS A 26 -3.30 3.60 -10.52
CA HIS A 26 -4.00 4.83 -10.91
C HIS A 26 -5.43 4.61 -11.44
N VAL A 27 -5.84 3.35 -11.66
CA VAL A 27 -7.16 2.98 -12.19
C VAL A 27 -8.05 2.30 -11.15
N HIS A 28 -7.43 1.50 -10.29
CA HIS A 28 -8.16 0.70 -9.31
C HIS A 28 -7.68 1.02 -7.90
N PRO A 29 -8.55 0.95 -6.89
CA PRO A 29 -8.17 1.16 -5.49
C PRO A 29 -7.36 -0.04 -4.96
N VAL A 30 -6.15 -0.19 -5.47
CA VAL A 30 -5.23 -1.29 -5.13
C VAL A 30 -3.84 -0.72 -4.84
N TYR A 31 -3.35 -1.02 -3.65
CA TYR A 31 -1.95 -0.82 -3.30
C TYR A 31 -1.16 -2.10 -3.61
N PHE A 32 0.02 -1.94 -4.20
CA PHE A 32 0.97 -3.00 -4.49
C PHE A 32 2.30 -2.75 -3.78
N ARG A 33 2.90 -3.83 -3.29
CA ARG A 33 4.32 -3.87 -2.93
C ARG A 33 4.97 -5.08 -3.59
N THR A 34 5.98 -4.86 -4.42
CA THR A 34 6.87 -5.93 -4.86
C THR A 34 8.05 -6.00 -3.90
N VAL A 35 8.50 -7.21 -3.60
CA VAL A 35 9.68 -7.45 -2.78
C VAL A 35 10.57 -8.47 -3.47
N GLU A 36 11.79 -8.09 -3.78
CA GLU A 36 12.85 -8.99 -4.18
C GLU A 36 13.75 -9.26 -2.98
N VAL A 37 13.94 -10.53 -2.64
CA VAL A 37 14.79 -10.95 -1.50
C VAL A 37 16.03 -11.64 -2.07
N PHE A 38 17.21 -11.09 -1.80
CA PHE A 38 18.48 -11.60 -2.30
C PHE A 38 19.28 -12.28 -1.18
N ASP A 39 19.86 -13.45 -1.47
CA ASP A 39 20.90 -14.04 -0.65
C ASP A 39 22.29 -13.51 -1.06
N ARG A 40 23.07 -13.06 -0.06
CA ARG A 40 24.45 -12.58 -0.21
C ARG A 40 25.49 -13.52 0.43
N ARG A 41 25.08 -14.74 0.81
CA ARG A 41 25.96 -15.73 1.48
C ARG A 41 26.17 -17.01 0.70
N GLY A 42 25.56 -17.14 -0.48
CA GLY A 42 25.77 -18.28 -1.37
C GLY A 42 25.19 -19.60 -0.86
N ARG A 43 24.04 -19.57 -0.18
CA ARG A 43 23.35 -20.75 0.33
C ARG A 43 21.85 -20.66 0.16
N ASP A 44 21.19 -21.82 0.04
CA ASP A 44 19.73 -21.88 0.08
C ASP A 44 19.19 -21.36 1.42
N ARG A 45 18.14 -20.58 1.36
CA ARG A 45 17.52 -19.94 2.54
C ARG A 45 16.01 -20.01 2.47
N ASP A 46 15.42 -20.41 3.57
CA ASP A 46 14.01 -20.19 3.83
C ASP A 46 13.84 -18.85 4.55
N VAL A 47 13.18 -17.93 3.90
CA VAL A 47 12.90 -16.58 4.40
C VAL A 47 11.40 -16.42 4.55
N ARG A 48 10.97 -15.85 5.66
CA ARG A 48 9.57 -15.50 5.90
C ARG A 48 9.44 -13.99 5.91
N VAL A 49 8.49 -13.48 5.15
CA VAL A 49 8.17 -12.06 5.08
C VAL A 49 6.79 -11.86 5.65
N PHE A 50 6.68 -11.00 6.66
CA PHE A 50 5.42 -10.71 7.33
C PHE A 50 5.00 -9.26 7.06
N PHE A 51 3.69 -9.06 6.86
CA PHE A 51 3.06 -7.76 6.80
C PHE A 51 2.00 -7.68 7.90
N HIS A 52 2.10 -6.65 8.72
CA HIS A 52 1.16 -6.36 9.78
C HIS A 52 0.21 -5.24 9.37
N HIS A 53 -1.07 -5.38 9.72
CA HIS A 53 -2.12 -4.43 9.40
C HIS A 53 -2.82 -3.99 10.68
N ASP A 54 -2.77 -2.71 10.97
CA ASP A 54 -3.50 -2.05 12.06
C ASP A 54 -4.44 -1.00 11.44
N ILE A 55 -5.48 -1.48 10.77
CA ILE A 55 -6.48 -0.63 10.11
C ILE A 55 -7.58 -0.32 11.11
N SER A 56 -8.06 0.93 11.11
CA SER A 56 -9.26 1.36 11.85
C SER A 56 -10.22 2.01 10.86
N VAL A 57 -11.25 1.28 10.44
CA VAL A 57 -12.20 1.76 9.46
C VAL A 57 -13.06 2.87 10.05
N ASN A 58 -13.25 3.97 9.30
CA ASN A 58 -14.02 5.15 9.71
C ASN A 58 -13.51 5.76 11.02
N GLU A 59 -12.18 5.79 11.22
CA GLU A 59 -11.51 6.39 12.39
C GLU A 59 -11.98 5.82 13.75
N SER A 60 -12.66 4.68 13.74
CA SER A 60 -13.18 4.02 14.94
C SER A 60 -12.37 2.79 15.26
N ALA A 61 -11.88 2.72 16.50
CA ALA A 61 -11.07 1.60 16.97
C ALA A 61 -11.88 0.31 17.24
N THR A 62 -13.19 0.31 16.99
CA THR A 62 -14.07 -0.84 17.30
C THR A 62 -15.08 -1.10 16.19
N GLY A 63 -15.57 -2.34 16.13
CA GLY A 63 -16.60 -2.76 15.19
C GLY A 63 -16.06 -3.34 13.88
N ASP A 64 -14.73 -3.39 13.74
CA ASP A 64 -14.10 -4.01 12.59
C ASP A 64 -14.16 -5.54 12.67
N THR A 65 -14.12 -6.19 11.53
CA THR A 65 -14.03 -7.65 11.42
C THR A 65 -12.91 -8.00 10.46
N GLU A 66 -12.06 -8.93 10.87
CA GLU A 66 -11.06 -9.55 10.00
C GLU A 66 -11.26 -11.05 9.93
N ASN A 67 -11.20 -11.60 8.73
CA ASN A 67 -11.28 -13.05 8.53
C ASN A 67 -10.43 -13.55 7.38
N TYR A 68 -9.91 -14.78 7.53
CA TYR A 68 -9.33 -15.50 6.41
C TYR A 68 -10.42 -16.00 5.46
N ASP A 69 -10.28 -15.70 4.18
CA ASP A 69 -11.18 -16.20 3.14
C ASP A 69 -10.52 -17.34 2.32
N PRO A 70 -11.01 -18.59 2.47
CA PRO A 70 -10.46 -19.73 1.73
C PRO A 70 -10.60 -19.63 0.20
N ARG A 71 -11.55 -18.83 -0.32
CA ARG A 71 -11.79 -18.68 -1.76
C ARG A 71 -10.72 -17.85 -2.43
N THR A 72 -10.38 -16.72 -1.81
CA THR A 72 -9.32 -15.83 -2.27
C THR A 72 -7.96 -16.24 -1.73
N LYS A 73 -7.91 -17.09 -0.70
CA LYS A 73 -6.71 -17.42 0.09
C LYS A 73 -6.01 -16.16 0.63
N GLY A 74 -6.81 -15.17 1.00
CA GLY A 74 -6.38 -13.89 1.53
C GLY A 74 -7.06 -13.55 2.84
N LEU A 75 -6.77 -12.39 3.40
CA LEU A 75 -7.52 -11.81 4.51
C LEU A 75 -8.49 -10.75 4.02
N VAL A 76 -9.67 -10.71 4.62
CA VAL A 76 -10.65 -9.66 4.41
C VAL A 76 -10.85 -8.92 5.71
N HIS A 77 -10.58 -7.61 5.70
CA HIS A 77 -10.87 -6.68 6.78
C HIS A 77 -12.03 -5.79 6.35
N TYR A 78 -13.08 -5.69 7.16
CA TYR A 78 -14.24 -4.89 6.79
C TYR A 78 -14.99 -4.31 8.00
N LYS A 79 -15.69 -3.23 7.70
CA LYS A 79 -16.68 -2.61 8.57
C LYS A 79 -17.70 -1.86 7.71
N ASP A 80 -18.98 -2.06 8.00
CA ASP A 80 -20.09 -1.46 7.26
C ASP A 80 -19.95 -1.68 5.73
N ASP A 81 -19.79 -0.62 4.96
CA ASP A 81 -19.63 -0.62 3.50
C ASP A 81 -18.16 -0.40 3.05
N THR A 82 -17.20 -0.68 3.90
CA THR A 82 -15.77 -0.54 3.58
C THR A 82 -15.07 -1.88 3.77
N TYR A 83 -14.46 -2.36 2.69
CA TYR A 83 -13.80 -3.66 2.60
C TYR A 83 -12.37 -3.50 2.12
N PHE A 84 -11.45 -4.22 2.76
CA PHE A 84 -10.08 -4.42 2.30
C PHE A 84 -9.85 -5.91 2.09
N LEU A 85 -9.24 -6.29 0.97
CA LEU A 85 -8.77 -7.65 0.73
C LEU A 85 -7.26 -7.62 0.58
N ILE A 86 -6.60 -8.38 1.43
CA ILE A 86 -5.15 -8.48 1.57
C ILE A 86 -4.71 -9.83 1.02
N ASN A 87 -3.82 -9.83 0.04
CA ASN A 87 -3.35 -11.05 -0.59
C ASN A 87 -1.94 -10.86 -1.18
N GLY A 88 -1.42 -11.91 -1.82
CA GLY A 88 -0.12 -11.84 -2.46
C GLY A 88 0.18 -13.04 -3.35
N ARG A 89 1.35 -13.00 -3.96
CA ARG A 89 1.91 -14.04 -4.80
C ARG A 89 3.42 -14.11 -4.59
N ASN A 90 3.94 -15.30 -4.41
CA ASN A 90 5.37 -15.59 -4.46
C ASN A 90 5.72 -16.52 -5.64
N ASP A 91 6.96 -16.97 -5.72
CA ASP A 91 7.41 -17.87 -6.79
C ASP A 91 6.73 -19.26 -6.72
N ALA A 92 6.18 -19.67 -5.57
CA ALA A 92 5.44 -20.92 -5.40
C ALA A 92 3.96 -20.83 -5.82
N GLY A 93 3.38 -19.64 -5.84
CA GLY A 93 1.98 -19.43 -6.24
C GLY A 93 1.34 -18.20 -5.61
N TRP A 94 0.01 -18.15 -5.68
CA TRP A 94 -0.78 -17.07 -5.10
C TRP A 94 -1.49 -17.50 -3.81
N GLY A 95 -1.78 -16.53 -2.99
CA GLY A 95 -2.38 -16.68 -1.66
C GLY A 95 -1.36 -16.41 -0.55
N ILE A 96 -1.86 -16.13 0.64
CA ILE A 96 -1.03 -16.01 1.83
C ILE A 96 -0.71 -17.40 2.38
N ASP A 97 0.52 -17.61 2.84
CA ASP A 97 0.96 -18.90 3.39
C ASP A 97 0.59 -19.05 4.87
N GLN A 98 0.60 -17.91 5.58
CA GLN A 98 0.32 -17.85 7.01
C GLN A 98 -0.51 -16.61 7.33
N TRP A 99 -1.30 -16.68 8.40
CA TRP A 99 -2.06 -15.53 8.90
C TRP A 99 -2.31 -15.62 10.40
N ALA A 100 -2.51 -14.46 11.02
CA ALA A 100 -3.10 -14.32 12.33
C ALA A 100 -4.08 -13.15 12.31
N THR A 101 -5.28 -13.35 12.85
CA THR A 101 -6.21 -12.27 13.17
C THR A 101 -6.38 -12.23 14.68
N GLY A 102 -6.45 -11.04 15.26
CA GLY A 102 -6.52 -10.88 16.70
C GLY A 102 -7.18 -9.60 17.13
N GLN A 103 -7.44 -9.51 18.42
CA GLN A 103 -7.87 -8.28 19.06
C GLN A 103 -6.66 -7.53 19.59
N LYS A 104 -6.57 -6.25 19.27
CA LYS A 104 -5.53 -5.34 19.76
C LYS A 104 -6.07 -4.44 20.86
N ARG A 105 -5.18 -3.93 21.72
CA ARG A 105 -5.51 -2.93 22.76
C ARG A 105 -6.57 -3.39 23.76
N ILE A 106 -6.69 -4.70 23.99
CA ILE A 106 -7.56 -5.31 24.97
C ILE A 106 -6.69 -6.05 25.98
N GLY A 107 -6.73 -5.63 27.24
CA GLY A 107 -5.82 -6.14 28.26
C GLY A 107 -4.36 -5.87 27.90
N ASP A 108 -3.52 -6.92 27.97
CA ASP A 108 -2.09 -6.85 27.62
C ASP A 108 -1.80 -7.22 26.14
N ALA A 109 -2.84 -7.29 25.28
CA ALA A 109 -2.66 -7.64 23.88
C ALA A 109 -1.97 -6.51 23.11
N GLU A 110 -0.78 -6.80 22.60
CA GLU A 110 0.04 -5.84 21.85
C GLU A 110 -0.26 -5.84 20.34
N GLY A 111 -0.81 -6.95 19.83
CA GLY A 111 -1.14 -7.14 18.42
C GLY A 111 -0.59 -8.46 17.86
N THR A 112 -1.13 -8.85 16.68
CA THR A 112 -0.77 -10.11 16.00
C THR A 112 0.65 -10.14 15.44
N TRP A 113 1.33 -8.99 15.38
CA TRP A 113 2.74 -8.93 15.00
C TRP A 113 3.65 -9.70 15.98
N ARG A 114 3.24 -9.84 17.24
CA ARG A 114 3.94 -10.66 18.25
C ARG A 114 3.96 -12.15 17.86
N ASP A 115 2.91 -12.61 17.22
CA ASP A 115 2.81 -14.01 16.78
C ASP A 115 3.87 -14.35 15.71
N ALA A 116 4.34 -13.34 14.97
CA ALA A 116 5.39 -13.52 13.95
C ALA A 116 6.82 -13.67 14.52
N GLU A 117 7.06 -13.43 15.80
CA GLU A 117 8.42 -13.42 16.39
C GLU A 117 9.14 -14.76 16.31
N ASP A 118 8.43 -15.88 16.38
CA ASP A 118 9.01 -17.23 16.20
C ASP A 118 8.99 -17.70 14.74
N GLY A 119 8.44 -16.88 13.84
CA GLY A 119 8.30 -17.15 12.41
C GLY A 119 7.08 -17.97 12.03
N LEU A 120 6.13 -18.20 12.93
CA LEU A 120 4.89 -18.94 12.68
C LEU A 120 3.68 -18.10 13.12
N LEU A 121 2.62 -18.11 12.33
CA LEU A 121 1.37 -17.45 12.67
C LEU A 121 0.31 -18.48 13.08
N GLY A 122 -0.45 -18.17 14.13
CA GLY A 122 -1.38 -19.08 14.80
C GLY A 122 -2.64 -19.45 13.99
N ARG A 123 -2.86 -18.81 12.84
CA ARG A 123 -3.96 -19.08 11.91
C ARG A 123 -5.36 -18.94 12.54
N ASN A 124 -5.51 -18.02 13.48
CA ASN A 124 -6.84 -17.66 13.95
C ASN A 124 -7.67 -17.13 12.77
N PRO A 125 -8.83 -17.75 12.45
CA PRO A 125 -9.52 -17.49 11.19
C PRO A 125 -10.37 -16.22 11.18
N ILE A 126 -10.71 -15.68 12.35
CA ILE A 126 -11.58 -14.50 12.47
C ILE A 126 -11.37 -13.79 13.80
N ALA A 127 -11.42 -12.47 13.75
CA ALA A 127 -11.50 -11.60 14.92
C ALA A 127 -12.49 -10.46 14.68
N GLN A 128 -13.12 -9.97 15.75
CA GLN A 128 -14.06 -8.85 15.71
C GLN A 128 -13.80 -7.86 16.86
N GLY A 129 -14.08 -6.59 16.61
CA GLY A 129 -13.96 -5.51 17.59
C GLY A 129 -12.85 -4.54 17.22
N SER A 130 -11.88 -4.36 18.10
CA SER A 130 -10.63 -3.67 17.80
C SER A 130 -9.64 -4.74 17.31
N VAL A 131 -9.45 -4.83 16.00
CA VAL A 131 -8.71 -5.94 15.39
C VAL A 131 -7.45 -5.47 14.67
N ASP A 132 -6.51 -6.38 14.57
CA ASP A 132 -5.33 -6.29 13.72
C ASP A 132 -5.04 -7.65 13.09
N SER A 133 -4.22 -7.66 12.06
CA SER A 133 -3.80 -8.90 11.43
C SER A 133 -2.33 -8.89 11.00
N THR A 134 -1.80 -10.10 10.89
CA THR A 134 -0.50 -10.32 10.27
C THR A 134 -0.63 -11.42 9.23
N VAL A 135 -0.09 -11.18 8.03
CA VAL A 135 0.03 -12.19 6.97
C VAL A 135 1.49 -12.54 6.74
N GLY A 136 1.76 -13.78 6.38
CA GLY A 136 3.10 -14.27 6.12
C GLY A 136 3.24 -14.96 4.77
N PHE A 137 4.40 -14.78 4.14
CA PHE A 137 4.82 -15.44 2.91
C PHE A 137 6.12 -16.20 3.14
N ASN A 138 6.15 -17.44 2.69
CA ASN A 138 7.33 -18.30 2.78
C ASN A 138 8.07 -18.27 1.44
N LEU A 139 9.32 -17.89 1.46
CA LEU A 139 10.17 -17.74 0.28
C LEU A 139 11.37 -18.66 0.39
N THR A 140 11.69 -19.38 -0.69
CA THR A 140 12.96 -20.11 -0.83
C THR A 140 13.87 -19.28 -1.73
N VAL A 141 14.95 -18.74 -1.15
CA VAL A 141 15.93 -17.92 -1.85
C VAL A 141 17.11 -18.81 -2.24
N PRO A 142 17.38 -19.01 -3.54
CA PRO A 142 18.50 -19.83 -4.00
C PRO A 142 19.85 -19.17 -3.70
N PRO A 143 20.96 -19.95 -3.68
CA PRO A 143 22.29 -19.43 -3.40
C PRO A 143 22.70 -18.33 -4.38
N ASN A 144 23.11 -17.17 -3.87
CA ASN A 144 23.44 -15.97 -4.64
C ASN A 144 22.33 -15.54 -5.62
N GLY A 145 21.11 -15.98 -5.39
CA GLY A 145 19.94 -15.70 -6.20
C GLY A 145 18.94 -14.81 -5.49
N LYS A 146 17.74 -14.77 -6.03
CA LYS A 146 16.63 -14.02 -5.45
C LYS A 146 15.33 -14.82 -5.44
N ALA A 147 14.43 -14.46 -4.54
CA ALA A 147 13.02 -14.83 -4.55
C ALA A 147 12.15 -13.58 -4.69
N ASN A 148 10.97 -13.74 -5.31
CA ASN A 148 10.07 -12.64 -5.58
C ASN A 148 8.76 -12.80 -4.81
N LEU A 149 8.25 -11.68 -4.33
CA LEU A 149 6.96 -11.57 -3.68
C LEU A 149 6.25 -10.33 -4.22
N VAL A 150 4.98 -10.48 -4.56
CA VAL A 150 4.08 -9.36 -4.81
C VAL A 150 2.96 -9.44 -3.78
N TYR A 151 2.84 -8.41 -2.99
CA TYR A 151 1.79 -8.17 -2.02
C TYR A 151 0.83 -7.13 -2.56
N TRP A 152 -0.48 -7.25 -2.28
CA TRP A 152 -1.47 -6.23 -2.58
C TRP A 152 -2.54 -6.11 -1.52
N LEU A 153 -3.11 -4.91 -1.45
CA LEU A 153 -4.29 -4.57 -0.67
C LEU A 153 -5.29 -3.90 -1.61
N ALA A 154 -6.43 -4.54 -1.81
CA ALA A 154 -7.54 -4.00 -2.61
C ALA A 154 -8.60 -3.42 -1.68
N ALA A 155 -9.11 -2.23 -2.01
CA ALA A 155 -10.17 -1.55 -1.27
C ALA A 155 -11.46 -1.49 -2.10
N GLY A 156 -12.63 -1.50 -1.45
CA GLY A 156 -13.95 -1.42 -2.11
C GLY A 156 -15.09 -1.29 -1.14
N ARG A 157 -16.29 -1.13 -1.68
CA ARG A 157 -17.53 -0.98 -0.89
C ARG A 157 -18.19 -2.30 -0.55
N THR A 158 -17.84 -3.37 -1.22
CA THR A 158 -18.42 -4.69 -1.02
C THR A 158 -17.35 -5.77 -1.13
N TYR A 159 -17.62 -6.92 -0.51
CA TYR A 159 -16.80 -8.11 -0.69
C TYR A 159 -16.64 -8.50 -2.18
N SER A 160 -17.72 -8.39 -2.97
CA SER A 160 -17.70 -8.74 -4.39
C SER A 160 -16.73 -7.87 -5.20
N GLU A 161 -16.65 -6.59 -4.88
CA GLU A 161 -15.71 -5.66 -5.52
C GLU A 161 -14.26 -6.04 -5.21
N VAL A 162 -13.90 -6.20 -3.94
CA VAL A 162 -12.52 -6.52 -3.56
C VAL A 162 -12.10 -7.91 -4.03
N ALA A 163 -13.01 -8.91 -4.02
CA ALA A 163 -12.75 -10.22 -4.57
C ALA A 163 -12.58 -10.19 -6.10
N GLY A 164 -13.35 -9.33 -6.79
CA GLY A 164 -13.22 -9.11 -8.23
C GLY A 164 -11.90 -8.42 -8.60
N LEU A 165 -11.43 -7.48 -7.78
CA LEU A 165 -10.10 -6.87 -7.93
C LEU A 165 -8.99 -7.90 -7.72
N ASP A 166 -9.08 -8.72 -6.68
CA ASP A 166 -8.14 -9.81 -6.41
C ASP A 166 -8.04 -10.79 -7.59
N ASP A 167 -9.18 -11.22 -8.15
CA ASP A 167 -9.21 -12.11 -9.32
C ASP A 167 -8.58 -11.44 -10.55
N ARG A 168 -8.84 -10.15 -10.77
CA ARG A 168 -8.22 -9.37 -11.84
C ARG A 168 -6.71 -9.29 -11.67
N ILE A 169 -6.21 -9.06 -10.47
CA ILE A 169 -4.77 -9.00 -10.18
C ILE A 169 -4.12 -10.36 -10.43
N ARG A 170 -4.76 -11.44 -10.01
CA ARG A 170 -4.25 -12.82 -10.20
C ARG A 170 -4.20 -13.23 -11.67
N THR A 171 -5.17 -12.79 -12.46
CA THR A 171 -5.28 -13.11 -13.90
C THR A 171 -4.45 -12.14 -14.78
N SER A 172 -4.18 -10.94 -14.28
CA SER A 172 -3.31 -9.96 -14.93
C SER A 172 -1.87 -10.11 -14.42
N SER A 173 -0.92 -9.46 -15.08
CA SER A 173 0.41 -9.30 -14.52
C SER A 173 0.42 -8.10 -13.56
N PRO A 174 0.72 -8.27 -12.24
CA PRO A 174 0.89 -7.15 -11.32
C PRO A 174 1.93 -6.14 -11.83
N GLN A 175 2.99 -6.63 -12.49
CA GLN A 175 4.01 -5.77 -13.08
C GLN A 175 3.42 -4.81 -14.13
N ARG A 176 2.49 -5.28 -14.97
CA ARG A 176 1.81 -4.39 -15.93
C ARG A 176 1.00 -3.29 -15.26
N MET A 177 0.42 -3.56 -14.10
CA MET A 177 -0.34 -2.55 -13.34
C MET A 177 0.62 -1.50 -12.77
N ILE A 178 1.76 -1.92 -12.25
CA ILE A 178 2.81 -1.02 -11.77
C ILE A 178 3.38 -0.20 -12.92
N ASP A 179 3.74 -0.83 -14.04
CA ASP A 179 4.33 -0.17 -15.22
C ASP A 179 3.39 0.90 -15.80
N ARG A 180 2.08 0.60 -15.89
CA ARG A 180 1.10 1.60 -16.37
C ARG A 180 0.93 2.75 -15.39
N THR A 181 0.99 2.47 -14.09
CA THR A 181 0.92 3.51 -13.05
C THR A 181 2.16 4.40 -13.10
N GLU A 182 3.32 3.82 -13.28
CA GLU A 182 4.55 4.58 -13.50
C GLU A 182 4.47 5.45 -14.75
N ALA A 183 3.97 4.90 -15.86
CA ALA A 183 3.78 5.64 -17.11
C ALA A 183 2.77 6.79 -16.94
N TYR A 184 1.69 6.58 -16.19
CA TYR A 184 0.71 7.64 -15.85
C TYR A 184 1.40 8.78 -15.09
N TRP A 185 2.17 8.49 -14.04
CA TRP A 185 2.84 9.52 -13.27
C TRP A 185 3.90 10.28 -14.08
N LYS A 186 4.66 9.59 -14.93
CA LYS A 186 5.60 10.23 -15.87
C LYS A 186 4.87 11.19 -16.80
N MET A 187 3.75 10.77 -17.38
CA MET A 187 2.92 11.62 -18.25
C MET A 187 2.31 12.79 -17.48
N PHE A 188 1.85 12.59 -16.25
CA PHE A 188 1.30 13.66 -15.42
C PHE A 188 2.36 14.69 -15.03
N GLY A 189 3.58 14.25 -14.73
CA GLY A 189 4.72 15.12 -14.41
C GLY A 189 5.38 15.77 -15.62
N ASP A 190 5.07 15.34 -16.87
CA ASP A 190 5.65 15.94 -18.07
C ASP A 190 4.97 17.28 -18.39
N ILE A 191 5.53 18.35 -17.80
CA ILE A 191 5.08 19.73 -18.00
C ILE A 191 6.06 20.42 -18.94
N ARG A 192 5.62 20.62 -20.17
CA ARG A 192 6.40 21.32 -21.20
C ARG A 192 6.09 22.81 -21.15
N ARG A 193 6.88 23.55 -20.37
CA ARG A 193 6.81 25.01 -20.28
C ARG A 193 8.19 25.61 -20.45
N PRO A 194 8.38 26.56 -21.37
CA PRO A 194 9.70 27.18 -21.60
C PRO A 194 10.29 27.84 -20.35
N ASP A 195 9.45 28.43 -19.51
CA ASP A 195 9.87 29.06 -18.26
C ASP A 195 10.44 28.09 -17.21
N LEU A 196 10.12 26.79 -17.32
CA LEU A 196 10.70 25.76 -16.47
C LEU A 196 12.05 25.23 -16.98
N GLU A 197 12.36 25.47 -18.25
CA GLU A 197 13.65 25.06 -18.83
C GLU A 197 14.81 25.96 -18.37
N GLU A 198 14.48 27.20 -17.93
CA GLU A 198 15.46 28.21 -17.49
C GLU A 198 15.78 28.14 -15.98
N ILE A 199 15.04 27.31 -15.19
CA ILE A 199 15.26 27.16 -13.77
C ILE A 199 16.23 26.01 -13.46
N ASP A 200 16.82 26.07 -12.26
CA ASP A 200 17.70 25.02 -11.74
C ASP A 200 17.00 23.65 -11.72
N GLU A 201 17.73 22.59 -12.03
CA GLU A 201 17.21 21.22 -12.13
C GLU A 201 16.59 20.76 -10.82
N ASP A 202 17.22 21.05 -9.68
CA ASP A 202 16.70 20.67 -8.36
C ASP A 202 15.36 21.37 -8.06
N ILE A 203 15.18 22.61 -8.48
CA ILE A 203 13.93 23.34 -8.33
C ILE A 203 12.85 22.77 -9.24
N ARG A 204 13.20 22.42 -10.48
CA ARG A 204 12.28 21.78 -11.42
C ARG A 204 11.81 20.42 -10.89
N ASP A 205 12.71 19.62 -10.35
CA ASP A 205 12.38 18.31 -9.77
C ASP A 205 11.47 18.46 -8.54
N LEU A 206 11.76 19.44 -7.67
CA LEU A 206 10.89 19.75 -6.54
C LEU A 206 9.50 20.20 -6.99
N PHE A 207 9.42 20.98 -8.07
CA PHE A 207 8.16 21.44 -8.64
C PHE A 207 7.33 20.26 -9.17
N VAL A 208 7.93 19.35 -9.98
CA VAL A 208 7.25 18.16 -10.50
C VAL A 208 6.79 17.27 -9.35
N ARG A 209 7.65 17.01 -8.36
CA ARG A 209 7.27 16.22 -7.17
C ARG A 209 6.10 16.83 -6.43
N SER A 210 6.08 18.15 -6.25
CA SER A 210 4.96 18.85 -5.60
C SER A 210 3.66 18.65 -6.33
N LEU A 211 3.65 18.67 -7.66
CA LEU A 211 2.45 18.40 -8.46
C LEU A 211 1.96 16.95 -8.33
N LEU A 212 2.88 15.98 -8.30
CA LEU A 212 2.53 14.58 -8.06
C LEU A 212 1.86 14.41 -6.68
N VAL A 213 2.42 15.03 -5.64
CA VAL A 213 1.86 15.01 -4.28
C VAL A 213 0.47 15.67 -4.27
N VAL A 214 0.33 16.85 -4.87
CA VAL A 214 -0.95 17.56 -4.95
C VAL A 214 -2.01 16.69 -5.63
N ARG A 215 -1.67 15.97 -6.72
CA ARG A 215 -2.62 15.08 -7.41
C ARG A 215 -3.13 13.95 -6.50
N THR A 216 -2.33 13.47 -5.56
CA THR A 216 -2.77 12.42 -4.61
C THR A 216 -3.79 12.89 -3.59
N GLN A 217 -3.99 14.20 -3.44
CA GLN A 217 -4.96 14.79 -2.52
C GLN A 217 -6.35 14.96 -3.16
N ILE A 218 -6.52 14.57 -4.42
CA ILE A 218 -7.76 14.78 -5.20
C ILE A 218 -8.41 13.42 -5.44
N ASP A 219 -9.63 13.26 -4.96
CA ASP A 219 -10.42 12.05 -5.22
C ASP A 219 -11.08 12.05 -6.62
N ASP A 220 -11.73 10.94 -6.98
CA ASP A 220 -12.39 10.80 -8.28
C ASP A 220 -13.66 11.66 -8.41
N GLY A 221 -14.18 12.19 -7.30
CA GLY A 221 -15.29 13.14 -7.27
C GLY A 221 -14.87 14.60 -7.38
N GLY A 222 -13.56 14.88 -7.45
CA GLY A 222 -13.00 16.23 -7.47
C GLY A 222 -12.86 16.86 -6.08
N GLY A 223 -13.08 16.08 -5.01
CA GLY A 223 -12.82 16.54 -3.64
C GLY A 223 -11.32 16.67 -3.39
N ILE A 224 -10.89 17.85 -2.94
CA ILE A 224 -9.49 18.13 -2.61
C ILE A 224 -9.35 18.19 -1.09
N ILE A 225 -8.69 17.21 -0.50
CA ILE A 225 -8.40 17.19 0.94
C ILE A 225 -7.21 18.08 1.27
N ALA A 226 -7.21 18.67 2.47
CA ALA A 226 -6.15 19.58 2.88
C ALA A 226 -4.82 18.86 3.15
N ALA A 227 -4.87 17.64 3.67
CA ALA A 227 -3.70 16.79 3.89
C ALA A 227 -4.08 15.32 4.11
N ASN A 228 -3.13 14.41 3.89
CA ASN A 228 -3.18 12.99 4.25
C ASN A 228 -2.42 12.78 5.56
N ASP A 229 -2.92 13.26 6.67
CA ASP A 229 -2.26 13.08 7.96
C ASP A 229 -3.08 12.19 8.89
N TYR A 230 -2.60 10.98 9.04
CA TYR A 230 -3.17 10.00 9.95
C TYR A 230 -2.69 10.16 11.39
N ASP A 231 -1.44 10.60 11.58
CA ASP A 231 -0.81 10.65 12.90
C ASP A 231 -1.45 11.66 13.85
N ILE A 232 -2.07 12.71 13.31
CA ILE A 232 -2.77 13.75 14.11
C ILE A 232 -4.07 13.21 14.71
N THR A 233 -4.74 12.24 14.07
CA THR A 233 -5.99 11.65 14.60
C THR A 233 -5.80 10.92 15.91
N HIS A 234 -4.63 10.34 16.14
CA HIS A 234 -4.31 9.68 17.41
C HIS A 234 -4.03 10.66 18.57
N MET A 235 -3.66 11.91 18.26
CA MET A 235 -3.23 12.88 19.25
C MET A 235 -4.23 13.99 19.59
N GLY A 236 -5.20 14.28 18.73
CA GLY A 236 -6.06 15.44 18.90
C GLY A 236 -7.53 15.31 18.51
N GLY A 237 -7.95 14.20 17.91
CA GLY A 237 -9.34 14.00 17.50
C GLY A 237 -9.81 14.88 16.34
N ASP A 238 -8.92 15.69 15.76
CA ASP A 238 -9.18 16.49 14.57
C ASP A 238 -8.16 16.17 13.48
N THR A 239 -8.60 16.16 12.22
CA THR A 239 -7.77 15.75 11.08
C THR A 239 -7.91 16.75 9.93
N TYR A 240 -6.85 16.92 9.15
CA TYR A 240 -6.90 17.68 7.92
C TYR A 240 -7.36 16.86 6.69
N SER A 241 -7.71 15.60 6.87
CA SER A 241 -8.23 14.72 5.80
C SER A 241 -9.65 15.08 5.34
N TYR A 242 -10.07 16.33 5.54
CA TYR A 242 -11.36 16.89 5.08
C TYR A 242 -11.17 17.82 3.89
N VAL A 243 -12.24 17.98 3.12
CA VAL A 243 -12.31 19.00 2.07
C VAL A 243 -12.53 20.38 2.70
N TRP A 244 -11.51 21.23 2.65
CA TRP A 244 -11.56 22.60 3.10
C TRP A 244 -11.66 23.53 1.89
N PRO A 245 -12.73 24.33 1.74
CA PRO A 245 -12.94 25.13 0.53
C PRO A 245 -11.78 26.09 0.19
N ARG A 246 -11.13 26.70 1.20
CA ARG A 246 -9.99 27.59 0.99
C ARG A 246 -8.79 26.81 0.43
N ASP A 247 -8.47 25.70 1.05
CA ASP A 247 -7.30 24.87 0.69
C ASP A 247 -7.52 24.26 -0.71
N GLY A 248 -8.71 23.73 -0.96
CA GLY A 248 -9.11 23.23 -2.27
C GLY A 248 -9.03 24.29 -3.38
N ALA A 249 -9.50 25.52 -3.12
CA ALA A 249 -9.41 26.60 -4.09
C ALA A 249 -7.97 27.00 -4.43
N LEU A 250 -7.07 26.99 -3.45
CA LEU A 250 -5.65 27.30 -3.68
C LEU A 250 -4.97 26.20 -4.50
N VAL A 251 -5.27 24.94 -4.21
CA VAL A 251 -4.75 23.78 -4.96
C VAL A 251 -5.28 23.78 -6.39
N ALA A 252 -6.59 23.96 -6.59
CA ALA A 252 -7.19 24.06 -7.92
C ALA A 252 -6.56 25.18 -8.75
N ASN A 253 -6.40 26.38 -8.16
CA ASN A 253 -5.72 27.49 -8.83
C ASN A 253 -4.28 27.14 -9.23
N ALA A 254 -3.53 26.44 -8.39
CA ALA A 254 -2.16 26.02 -8.71
C ALA A 254 -2.13 25.03 -9.89
N LEU A 255 -3.06 24.08 -9.94
CA LEU A 255 -3.20 23.13 -11.06
C LEU A 255 -3.60 23.82 -12.37
N ASP A 256 -4.50 24.80 -12.29
CA ASP A 256 -4.90 25.61 -13.46
C ASP A 256 -3.73 26.40 -14.03
N GLN A 257 -2.90 26.99 -13.19
CA GLN A 257 -1.70 27.71 -13.63
C GLN A 257 -0.71 26.85 -14.40
N VAL A 258 -0.65 25.55 -14.13
CA VAL A 258 0.21 24.60 -14.82
C VAL A 258 -0.50 23.82 -15.93
N GLY A 259 -1.74 24.21 -16.26
CA GLY A 259 -2.51 23.62 -17.37
C GLY A 259 -3.11 22.24 -17.05
N ARG A 260 -3.35 21.93 -15.78
CA ARG A 260 -3.96 20.67 -15.33
C ARG A 260 -5.45 20.82 -15.01
N HIS A 261 -6.19 21.56 -15.86
CA HIS A 261 -7.60 21.90 -15.68
C HIS A 261 -8.55 20.71 -15.57
N ALA A 262 -8.17 19.53 -16.09
CA ALA A 262 -9.02 18.34 -16.04
C ALA A 262 -9.05 17.64 -14.65
N VAL A 263 -8.22 18.10 -13.73
CA VAL A 263 -8.10 17.52 -12.37
C VAL A 263 -8.34 18.55 -11.26
N SER A 264 -8.65 19.80 -11.63
CA SER A 264 -9.01 20.87 -10.71
C SER A 264 -10.52 21.00 -10.51
#